data_5ced9df43ea663a629a6f43a2fb17a82
#
_entry.id   5ced9df43ea663a629a6f43a2fb17a82
#
_cell.length_a   1.000
_cell.length_b   1.000
_cell.length_c   1.000
_cell.angle_alpha   90.00
_cell.angle_beta   90.00
_cell.angle_gamma   90.00
#
_symmetry.space_group_name_H-M   'P 1'
#
loop_
_entity.id
_entity.type
_entity.pdbx_description
1 polymer ?
#
loop_
_entity_poly.entity_id
_entity_poly.type
_entity_poly.pdbx_seq_one_letter_code
_entity_poly.pdbx_strand_id
1 'polypeptide(L)'
;MTSSTKPGEHSADEEASPAEVLAEELTRLAEGYRRLPHSKFTLRLEPYGDRARAGHWLAAQVTMVAQGMERWDSPQPPRWHDLPTLGVFALGDQIAVVGNDLVAAYRALPDPRETLIWTPGDGRVPAEKAMAAVLESTTALRKAL
;
A
#
# COMPACT_ATOMS: atom_id res chain seq x y z
N MET A 1 -34.57 -6.62 -24.89
CA MET A 1 -34.13 -7.48 -24.75
C MET A 1 -32.81 -7.74 -24.21
N THR A 2 -31.82 -7.67 -24.90
CA THR A 2 -30.50 -7.98 -24.46
C THR A 2 -29.97 -7.06 -23.40
N SER A 3 -30.67 -5.96 -23.17
CA SER A 3 -30.22 -5.02 -22.16
C SER A 3 -30.24 -5.62 -20.77
N SER A 4 -30.97 -6.67 -20.54
CA SER A 4 -31.03 -7.27 -19.22
C SER A 4 -29.71 -7.97 -18.86
N THR A 5 -28.97 -8.40 -19.86
CA THR A 5 -27.71 -9.05 -19.61
C THR A 5 -26.63 -8.07 -19.19
N LYS A 6 -26.68 -6.90 -19.78
CA LYS A 6 -25.66 -5.91 -19.54
C LYS A 6 -25.56 -5.40 -18.12
N PRO A 7 -26.66 -5.17 -17.41
CA PRO A 7 -26.54 -4.70 -16.04
C PRO A 7 -25.74 -5.62 -15.13
N GLY A 8 -25.90 -6.92 -15.31
CA GLY A 8 -25.15 -7.86 -14.53
C GLY A 8 -23.66 -7.84 -14.84
N GLU A 9 -23.33 -7.80 -16.11
CA GLU A 9 -21.95 -7.70 -16.52
C GLU A 9 -21.34 -6.39 -16.10
N HIS A 10 -22.11 -5.33 -16.20
CA HIS A 10 -21.66 -4.01 -15.83
C HIS A 10 -21.32 -3.93 -14.35
N SER A 11 -22.14 -4.54 -13.50
CA SER A 11 -21.87 -4.57 -12.08
C SER A 11 -20.55 -5.26 -11.76
N ALA A 12 -20.27 -6.36 -12.45
CA ALA A 12 -19.02 -7.07 -12.24
C ALA A 12 -17.83 -6.22 -12.67
N ASP A 13 -17.98 -5.48 -13.76
CA ASP A 13 -16.93 -4.62 -14.26
C ASP A 13 -16.70 -3.41 -13.37
N GLU A 14 -17.71 -3.04 -12.61
CA GLU A 14 -17.63 -1.89 -11.72
C GLU A 14 -16.95 -2.19 -10.41
N GLU A 15 -16.66 -3.45 -10.14
CA GLU A 15 -15.92 -3.75 -8.93
C GLU A 15 -14.54 -3.11 -9.02
N ALA A 16 -14.19 -2.38 -7.97
CA ALA A 16 -12.89 -1.73 -7.92
C ALA A 16 -11.77 -2.77 -7.94
N SER A 17 -10.75 -2.52 -8.74
CA SER A 17 -9.58 -3.39 -8.76
C SER A 17 -8.83 -3.29 -7.43
N PRO A 18 -8.02 -4.29 -7.08
CA PRO A 18 -7.20 -4.22 -5.87
C PRO A 18 -6.34 -2.95 -5.82
N ALA A 19 -5.82 -2.52 -6.96
CA ALA A 19 -5.02 -1.30 -7.02
C ALA A 19 -5.85 -0.07 -6.68
N GLU A 20 -7.08 0.00 -7.18
CA GLU A 20 -7.96 1.14 -6.91
C GLU A 20 -8.37 1.19 -5.44
N VAL A 21 -8.70 0.04 -4.86
CA VAL A 21 -9.07 -0.04 -3.45
C VAL A 21 -7.91 0.39 -2.57
N LEU A 22 -6.72 -0.10 -2.86
CA LEU A 22 -5.53 0.27 -2.09
C LEU A 22 -5.20 1.74 -2.25
N ALA A 23 -5.27 2.27 -3.47
CA ALA A 23 -5.01 3.70 -3.71
C ALA A 23 -5.94 4.56 -2.88
N GLU A 24 -7.21 4.20 -2.81
CA GLU A 24 -8.20 4.93 -2.02
C GLU A 24 -7.89 4.86 -0.53
N GLU A 25 -7.56 3.67 -0.01
CA GLU A 25 -7.24 3.51 1.41
C GLU A 25 -5.96 4.24 1.80
N LEU A 26 -4.94 4.21 0.95
CA LEU A 26 -3.70 4.96 1.20
C LEU A 26 -3.95 6.46 1.19
N THR A 27 -4.80 6.94 0.30
CA THR A 27 -5.19 8.35 0.26
C THR A 27 -5.88 8.77 1.55
N ARG A 28 -6.81 7.95 2.03
CA ARG A 28 -7.50 8.21 3.28
C ARG A 28 -6.55 8.23 4.48
N LEU A 29 -5.61 7.29 4.49
CA LEU A 29 -4.63 7.24 5.56
C LEU A 29 -3.73 8.47 5.54
N ALA A 30 -3.24 8.86 4.34
CA ALA A 30 -2.42 10.05 4.19
C ALA A 30 -3.14 11.29 4.68
N GLU A 31 -4.42 11.43 4.32
CA GLU A 31 -5.23 12.54 4.80
C GLU A 31 -5.45 12.49 6.30
N GLY A 32 -5.62 11.30 6.86
CA GLY A 32 -5.74 11.14 8.30
C GLY A 32 -4.52 11.67 9.03
N TYR A 33 -3.33 11.36 8.54
CA TYR A 33 -2.10 11.88 9.13
C TYR A 33 -1.95 13.39 8.95
N ARG A 34 -2.35 13.93 7.79
CA ARG A 34 -2.30 15.37 7.56
C ARG A 34 -3.20 16.16 8.51
N ARG A 35 -4.33 15.56 8.89
CA ARG A 35 -5.29 16.19 9.80
C ARG A 35 -5.01 15.92 11.27
N LEU A 36 -4.09 15.03 11.56
CA LEU A 36 -3.81 14.63 12.92
C LEU A 36 -3.17 15.80 13.68
N PRO A 37 -3.74 16.24 14.82
CA PRO A 37 -3.11 17.28 15.62
C PRO A 37 -1.73 16.82 16.10
N HIS A 38 -0.78 17.75 16.19
CA HIS A 38 0.59 17.42 16.56
C HIS A 38 0.66 16.58 17.85
N SER A 39 -0.13 16.92 18.84
CA SER A 39 -0.14 16.22 20.13
C SER A 39 -0.61 14.77 20.03
N LYS A 40 -1.28 14.42 18.94
CA LYS A 40 -1.80 13.06 18.76
C LYS A 40 -0.80 12.09 18.16
N PHE A 41 0.27 12.59 17.58
CA PHE A 41 1.29 11.71 16.96
C PHE A 41 1.98 10.80 17.98
N THR A 42 2.11 11.26 19.22
CA THR A 42 2.78 10.47 20.25
C THR A 42 1.84 9.58 21.05
N LEU A 43 0.56 9.58 20.73
CA LEU A 43 -0.38 8.68 21.40
C LEU A 43 -0.04 7.24 21.09
N ARG A 44 -0.09 6.42 22.15
CA ARG A 44 0.29 5.02 22.05
C ARG A 44 -0.57 4.28 21.05
N LEU A 45 0.07 3.45 20.24
CA LEU A 45 -0.60 2.59 19.29
C LEU A 45 0.20 1.30 19.17
N GLU A 46 -0.31 0.24 19.78
CA GLU A 46 0.34 -1.05 19.72
C GLU A 46 0.11 -1.72 18.37
N PRO A 47 1.05 -2.51 17.86
CA PRO A 47 2.37 -2.85 18.43
C PRO A 47 3.47 -1.87 18.04
N TYR A 48 3.16 -0.73 17.46
CA TYR A 48 4.14 0.16 16.82
C TYR A 48 4.82 1.12 17.80
N GLY A 49 4.24 1.33 18.96
CA GLY A 49 4.70 2.30 19.93
C GLY A 49 3.80 3.52 19.98
N ASP A 50 3.74 4.27 18.89
CA ASP A 50 2.84 5.42 18.79
C ASP A 50 2.36 5.58 17.35
N ARG A 51 1.50 6.57 17.13
CA ARG A 51 0.90 6.79 15.81
C ARG A 51 1.91 7.21 14.76
N ALA A 52 2.90 8.01 15.12
CA ALA A 52 3.94 8.41 14.19
C ALA A 52 4.75 7.20 13.72
N ARG A 53 5.15 6.34 14.65
CA ARG A 53 5.90 5.13 14.32
C ARG A 53 5.11 4.18 13.45
N ALA A 54 3.81 4.06 13.72
CA ALA A 54 2.94 3.22 12.91
C ALA A 54 2.90 3.70 11.45
N GLY A 55 2.80 5.00 11.24
CA GLY A 55 2.81 5.58 9.90
C GLY A 55 4.14 5.37 9.18
N HIS A 56 5.25 5.54 9.88
CA HIS A 56 6.58 5.27 9.32
C HIS A 56 6.75 3.80 8.97
N TRP A 57 6.29 2.92 9.84
CA TRP A 57 6.31 1.48 9.57
C TRP A 57 5.54 1.14 8.29
N LEU A 58 4.35 1.71 8.14
CA LEU A 58 3.53 1.45 6.96
C LEU A 58 4.21 1.99 5.70
N ALA A 59 4.72 3.22 5.75
CA ALA A 59 5.41 3.80 4.60
C ALA A 59 6.62 2.95 4.19
N ALA A 60 7.36 2.43 5.15
CA ALA A 60 8.48 1.55 4.88
C ALA A 60 8.03 0.24 4.24
N GLN A 61 6.94 -0.35 4.74
CA GLN A 61 6.38 -1.58 4.17
C GLN A 61 5.96 -1.37 2.71
N VAL A 62 5.25 -0.27 2.45
CA VAL A 62 4.82 0.08 1.08
C VAL A 62 6.02 0.22 0.16
N THR A 63 7.07 0.89 0.63
CA THR A 63 8.30 1.09 -0.13
C THR A 63 8.97 -0.25 -0.49
N MET A 64 9.06 -1.16 0.47
CA MET A 64 9.67 -2.47 0.23
C MET A 64 8.88 -3.28 -0.80
N VAL A 65 7.56 -3.24 -0.71
CA VAL A 65 6.73 -3.97 -1.67
C VAL A 65 6.90 -3.39 -3.07
N ALA A 66 6.95 -2.06 -3.19
CA ALA A 66 7.17 -1.41 -4.49
C ALA A 66 8.53 -1.80 -5.09
N GLN A 67 9.57 -1.84 -4.28
CA GLN A 67 10.90 -2.25 -4.73
C GLN A 67 10.90 -3.69 -5.23
N GLY A 68 10.22 -4.58 -4.51
CA GLY A 68 10.08 -5.98 -4.91
C GLY A 68 9.33 -6.15 -6.22
N MET A 69 8.34 -5.30 -6.47
CA MET A 69 7.60 -5.29 -7.73
C MET A 69 8.44 -4.78 -8.89
N GLU A 70 9.20 -3.72 -8.67
CA GLU A 70 10.04 -3.14 -9.71
C GLU A 70 11.13 -4.09 -10.19
N ARG A 71 11.51 -5.05 -9.35
CA ARG A 71 12.54 -6.02 -9.67
C ARG A 71 11.98 -7.43 -9.90
N TRP A 72 10.70 -7.53 -10.23
CA TRP A 72 10.02 -8.83 -10.36
C TRP A 72 10.71 -9.77 -11.34
N ASP A 73 11.27 -9.24 -12.43
CA ASP A 73 11.92 -10.04 -13.47
C ASP A 73 13.42 -10.26 -13.24
N SER A 74 13.94 -9.77 -12.14
CA SER A 74 15.35 -9.96 -11.80
C SER A 74 15.54 -11.35 -11.17
N PRO A 75 16.62 -12.07 -11.50
CA PRO A 75 16.91 -13.36 -10.87
C PRO A 75 17.38 -13.23 -9.43
N GLN A 76 17.67 -12.02 -8.98
CA GLN A 76 18.15 -11.75 -7.63
C GLN A 76 17.28 -10.69 -6.97
N PRO A 77 17.15 -10.72 -5.63
CA PRO A 77 16.38 -9.71 -4.94
C PRO A 77 17.00 -8.33 -5.12
N PRO A 78 16.19 -7.27 -4.98
CA PRO A 78 16.72 -5.92 -5.05
C PRO A 78 17.61 -5.62 -3.87
N ARG A 79 18.41 -4.58 -3.99
CA ARG A 79 19.05 -3.97 -2.86
C ARG A 79 17.96 -3.19 -2.15
N TRP A 80 17.56 -3.64 -0.98
CA TRP A 80 16.52 -2.96 -0.24
C TRP A 80 17.02 -1.62 0.27
N HIS A 81 16.29 -0.55 -0.03
CA HIS A 81 16.63 0.79 0.43
C HIS A 81 15.64 1.23 1.50
N ASP A 82 16.17 1.73 2.60
CA ASP A 82 15.34 2.25 3.66
C ASP A 82 14.74 3.59 3.25
N LEU A 83 13.51 3.81 3.71
CA LEU A 83 12.85 5.07 3.52
C LEU A 83 13.38 6.06 4.55
N PRO A 84 13.77 7.29 4.14
CA PRO A 84 14.23 8.28 5.12
C PRO A 84 13.12 8.63 6.10
N THR A 85 13.50 8.82 7.36
CA THR A 85 12.57 9.27 8.38
C THR A 85 12.47 10.79 8.30
N LEU A 86 11.30 11.27 7.93
CA LEU A 86 11.00 12.69 7.87
C LEU A 86 10.24 13.11 9.12
N GLY A 87 10.11 14.43 9.34
CA GLY A 87 9.33 14.93 10.46
C GLY A 87 7.86 14.53 10.35
N VAL A 88 7.15 14.55 11.49
CA VAL A 88 5.77 14.07 11.55
C VAL A 88 4.83 14.82 10.62
N PHE A 89 5.11 16.10 10.36
CA PHE A 89 4.27 16.87 9.45
C PHE A 89 4.39 16.44 7.99
N ALA A 90 5.47 15.76 7.63
CA ALA A 90 5.68 15.24 6.27
C ALA A 90 5.15 13.82 6.10
N LEU A 91 4.71 13.18 7.18
CA LEU A 91 4.36 11.76 7.15
C LEU A 91 3.20 11.45 6.19
N GLY A 92 2.15 12.26 6.21
CA GLY A 92 1.03 12.08 5.28
C GLY A 92 1.47 12.20 3.84
N ASP A 93 2.31 13.17 3.52
CA ASP A 93 2.83 13.34 2.17
C ASP A 93 3.72 12.17 1.77
N GLN A 94 4.53 11.68 2.69
CA GLN A 94 5.39 10.54 2.44
C GLN A 94 4.57 9.28 2.12
N ILE A 95 3.50 9.03 2.89
CA ILE A 95 2.60 7.90 2.62
C ILE A 95 1.96 8.04 1.25
N ALA A 96 1.53 9.25 0.88
CA ALA A 96 0.92 9.47 -0.42
C ALA A 96 1.90 9.18 -1.57
N VAL A 97 3.15 9.63 -1.44
CA VAL A 97 4.16 9.44 -2.49
C VAL A 97 4.49 7.96 -2.65
N VAL A 98 4.81 7.26 -1.57
CA VAL A 98 5.17 5.84 -1.67
C VAL A 98 3.97 5.00 -2.09
N GLY A 99 2.77 5.40 -1.71
CA GLY A 99 1.55 4.73 -2.14
C GLY A 99 1.32 4.84 -3.64
N ASN A 100 1.54 6.01 -4.21
CA ASN A 100 1.44 6.21 -5.66
C ASN A 100 2.48 5.36 -6.38
N ASP A 101 3.69 5.29 -5.87
CA ASP A 101 4.74 4.46 -6.46
C ASP A 101 4.36 2.99 -6.45
N LEU A 102 3.80 2.51 -5.34
CA LEU A 102 3.37 1.11 -5.23
C LEU A 102 2.28 0.78 -6.24
N VAL A 103 1.27 1.63 -6.33
CA VAL A 103 0.16 1.40 -7.26
C VAL A 103 0.66 1.40 -8.70
N ALA A 104 1.57 2.32 -9.04
CA ALA A 104 2.15 2.38 -10.39
C ALA A 104 2.96 1.11 -10.70
N ALA A 105 3.76 0.64 -9.73
CA ALA A 105 4.54 -0.58 -9.91
C ALA A 105 3.64 -1.80 -10.11
N TYR A 106 2.55 -1.88 -9.36
CA TYR A 106 1.60 -2.97 -9.47
C TYR A 106 0.93 -2.97 -10.85
N ARG A 107 0.50 -1.81 -11.32
CA ARG A 107 -0.15 -1.69 -12.63
C ARG A 107 0.78 -1.99 -13.80
N ALA A 108 2.08 -1.86 -13.58
CA ALA A 108 3.07 -2.17 -14.60
C ALA A 108 3.38 -3.66 -14.72
N LEU A 109 2.92 -4.49 -13.78
CA LEU A 109 3.16 -5.93 -13.83
C LEU A 109 2.34 -6.58 -14.95
N PRO A 110 2.91 -7.60 -15.62
CA PRO A 110 2.19 -8.26 -16.73
C PRO A 110 0.93 -8.99 -16.27
N ASP A 111 1.00 -9.69 -15.14
CA ASP A 111 -0.15 -10.40 -14.58
C ASP A 111 0.02 -10.47 -13.07
N PRO A 112 -0.65 -9.58 -12.32
CA PRO A 112 -0.44 -9.52 -10.87
C PRO A 112 -0.78 -10.80 -10.11
N ARG A 113 -1.65 -11.64 -10.64
CA ARG A 113 -2.00 -12.91 -9.99
C ARG A 113 -0.88 -13.93 -10.10
N GLU A 114 -0.20 -13.92 -11.24
CA GLU A 114 0.82 -14.91 -11.54
C GLU A 114 2.24 -14.41 -11.30
N THR A 115 2.43 -13.09 -11.36
CA THR A 115 3.76 -12.50 -11.21
C THR A 115 4.24 -12.60 -9.78
N LEU A 116 5.40 -13.23 -9.60
CA LEU A 116 6.05 -13.29 -8.29
C LEU A 116 6.94 -12.08 -8.12
N ILE A 117 6.87 -11.48 -6.96
CA ILE A 117 7.70 -10.32 -6.61
C ILE A 117 8.60 -10.67 -5.44
N TRP A 118 9.68 -9.94 -5.29
CA TRP A 118 10.60 -10.15 -4.19
C TRP A 118 10.05 -9.55 -2.92
N THR A 119 10.30 -10.24 -1.80
CA THR A 119 9.99 -9.70 -0.46
C THR A 119 11.20 -9.86 0.43
N PRO A 120 11.41 -8.93 1.37
CA PRO A 120 12.52 -9.07 2.31
C PRO A 120 12.35 -10.32 3.16
N GLY A 121 13.31 -11.22 3.08
CA GLY A 121 13.33 -12.42 3.93
C GLY A 121 12.47 -13.59 3.47
N ASP A 122 11.41 -13.36 2.71
CA ASP A 122 10.47 -14.42 2.35
C ASP A 122 10.63 -14.95 0.93
N GLY A 123 11.64 -14.48 0.23
CA GLY A 123 11.84 -14.88 -1.15
C GLY A 123 10.84 -14.20 -2.07
N ARG A 124 10.06 -14.98 -2.82
CA ARG A 124 9.08 -14.43 -3.77
C ARG A 124 7.67 -14.84 -3.41
N VAL A 125 6.74 -13.90 -3.59
CA VAL A 125 5.31 -14.13 -3.38
C VAL A 125 4.53 -13.53 -4.55
N PRO A 126 3.31 -14.00 -4.81
CA PRO A 126 2.46 -13.35 -5.82
C PRO A 126 2.22 -11.89 -5.47
N ALA A 127 2.28 -11.02 -6.48
CA ALA A 127 2.06 -9.60 -6.27
C ALA A 127 0.70 -9.31 -5.63
N GLU A 128 -0.33 -10.01 -6.05
CA GLU A 128 -1.67 -9.84 -5.50
C GLU A 128 -1.71 -10.10 -4.00
N LYS A 129 -0.96 -11.11 -3.54
CA LYS A 129 -0.89 -11.42 -2.12
C LYS A 129 -0.20 -10.30 -1.34
N ALA A 130 0.88 -9.76 -1.88
CA ALA A 130 1.57 -8.64 -1.25
C ALA A 130 0.67 -7.41 -1.17
N MET A 131 -0.09 -7.13 -2.21
CA MET A 131 -1.05 -6.01 -2.21
C MET A 131 -2.14 -6.20 -1.17
N ALA A 132 -2.65 -7.42 -1.03
CA ALA A 132 -3.67 -7.71 -0.03
C ALA A 132 -3.14 -7.44 1.39
N ALA A 133 -1.89 -7.81 1.65
CA ALA A 133 -1.27 -7.58 2.96
C ALA A 133 -1.11 -6.08 3.25
N VAL A 134 -0.70 -5.30 2.24
CA VAL A 134 -0.58 -3.85 2.39
C VAL A 134 -1.96 -3.23 2.64
N LEU A 135 -2.97 -3.67 1.90
CA LEU A 135 -4.33 -3.16 2.08
C LEU A 135 -4.84 -3.43 3.49
N GLU A 136 -4.62 -4.63 3.99
CA GLU A 136 -5.04 -4.98 5.35
C GLU A 136 -4.37 -4.09 6.39
N SER A 137 -3.06 -3.89 6.28
CA SER A 137 -2.31 -3.03 7.20
C SER A 137 -2.77 -1.58 7.10
N THR A 138 -2.99 -1.09 5.89
CA THR A 138 -3.43 0.29 5.65
C THR A 138 -4.80 0.55 6.27
N THR A 139 -5.74 -0.35 6.02
CA THR A 139 -7.10 -0.22 6.55
C THR A 139 -7.12 -0.28 8.07
N ALA A 140 -6.36 -1.21 8.65
CA ALA A 140 -6.27 -1.34 10.09
C ALA A 140 -5.71 -0.07 10.74
N LEU A 141 -4.65 0.49 10.16
CA LEU A 141 -4.05 1.71 10.69
C LEU A 141 -4.99 2.90 10.54
N ARG A 142 -5.64 3.03 9.38
CA ARG A 142 -6.58 4.12 9.16
C ARG A 142 -7.70 4.13 10.20
N LYS A 143 -8.22 2.95 10.52
CA LYS A 143 -9.29 2.83 11.51
C LYS A 143 -8.81 3.13 12.93
N ALA A 144 -7.54 2.96 13.20
CA ALA A 144 -6.96 3.19 14.51
C ALA A 144 -6.60 4.66 14.76
N LEU A 145 -6.56 5.48 13.71
CA LEU A 145 -6.33 6.92 13.88
C LEU A 145 -7.65 7.61 14.33
#